data_f3b020ea826b491c99c7ceff69ed1998
#
_entry.id   f3b020ea826b491c99c7ceff69ed1998
#
_cell.length_a   1.000
_cell.length_b   1.000
_cell.length_c   1.000
_cell.angle_alpha   90.00
_cell.angle_beta   90.00
_cell.angle_gamma   90.00
#
_symmetry.space_group_name_H-M   'P 1'
#
loop_
_entity.id
_entity.type
_entity.pdbx_description
1 polymer ?
#
loop_
_entity_poly.entity_id
_entity_poly.type
_entity_poly.pdbx_seq_one_letter_code
_entity_poly.pdbx_strand_id
1 'polypeptide(L)'
;MKRSLLLGCISLFVVAVFAQEDPVLMRVNGREILRSEFEYAYRRYAERSNAKLSPKEYAALFAQSKLKVEAARAAGLDTTTVFRKQHEKRRTELVASYLIDKQVMGSCARVLYQKMG
;
A
#
# COMPACT_ATOMS: atom_id res chain seq x y z
N MET A 1 36.89 17.79 39.25
CA MET A 1 37.23 17.65 37.81
C MET A 1 36.88 16.30 37.17
N LYS A 2 36.57 15.27 37.93
CA LYS A 2 36.21 13.95 37.35
C LYS A 2 34.72 13.78 37.01
N ARG A 3 33.84 14.71 37.36
CA ARG A 3 32.40 14.66 37.12
C ARG A 3 31.96 15.32 35.80
N SER A 4 32.79 16.16 35.20
CA SER A 4 32.48 16.87 33.96
C SER A 4 32.83 16.06 32.70
N LEU A 5 33.65 15.01 32.83
CA LEU A 5 34.03 14.15 31.73
C LEU A 5 32.97 13.06 31.39
N LEU A 6 32.09 12.74 32.33
CA LEU A 6 31.03 11.75 32.16
C LEU A 6 29.79 12.31 31.39
N LEU A 7 29.59 13.63 31.44
CA LEU A 7 28.47 14.28 30.74
C LEU A 7 28.76 14.50 29.24
N GLY A 8 30.02 14.49 28.84
CA GLY A 8 30.40 14.67 27.45
C GLY A 8 30.23 13.40 26.56
N CYS A 9 30.19 12.21 27.16
CA CYS A 9 30.03 10.96 26.38
C CYS A 9 28.58 10.59 26.06
N ILE A 10 27.60 11.19 26.72
CA ILE A 10 26.18 10.88 26.54
C ILE A 10 25.58 11.65 25.34
N SER A 11 26.21 12.77 24.95
CA SER A 11 25.69 13.60 23.85
C SER A 11 26.12 13.10 22.44
N LEU A 12 26.98 12.10 22.33
CA LEU A 12 27.47 11.58 21.06
C LEU A 12 26.71 10.34 20.59
N PHE A 13 25.70 9.88 21.35
CA PHE A 13 24.86 8.75 20.95
C PHE A 13 23.55 9.20 20.30
N VAL A 14 23.51 10.45 19.83
CA VAL A 14 22.37 11.00 19.11
C VAL A 14 22.49 10.65 17.64
N VAL A 15 21.82 9.58 17.28
CA VAL A 15 21.02 9.47 16.05
C VAL A 15 21.82 9.30 14.76
N ALA A 16 22.30 8.12 14.54
CA ALA A 16 22.15 7.56 13.20
C ALA A 16 20.79 6.84 13.11
N VAL A 17 19.69 7.58 13.17
CA VAL A 17 18.47 7.16 12.51
C VAL A 17 18.76 7.33 11.03
N PHE A 18 19.41 6.35 10.45
CA PHE A 18 19.40 6.16 9.01
C PHE A 18 17.92 5.94 8.68
N ALA A 19 17.27 6.96 8.17
CA ALA A 19 16.11 6.79 7.35
C ALA A 19 16.60 5.81 6.26
N GLN A 20 16.19 4.55 6.36
CA GLN A 20 16.46 3.59 5.30
C GLN A 20 15.64 4.10 4.12
N GLU A 21 16.31 4.86 3.25
CA GLU A 21 15.72 5.26 1.99
C GLU A 21 15.34 3.98 1.25
N ASP A 22 14.08 3.88 0.86
CA ASP A 22 13.59 2.74 0.12
C ASP A 22 14.27 2.73 -1.25
N PRO A 23 15.11 1.72 -1.57
CA PRO A 23 15.91 1.75 -2.78
C PRO A 23 15.03 1.69 -4.02
N VAL A 24 15.42 2.44 -5.04
CA VAL A 24 14.82 2.36 -6.37
C VAL A 24 15.12 0.99 -6.97
N LEU A 25 14.10 0.19 -7.21
CA LEU A 25 14.26 -1.15 -7.78
C LEU A 25 14.35 -1.11 -9.32
N MET A 26 13.54 -0.29 -9.96
CA MET A 26 13.51 -0.14 -11.41
C MET A 26 12.96 1.24 -11.82
N ARG A 27 13.19 1.60 -13.08
CA ARG A 27 12.58 2.79 -13.70
C ARG A 27 11.72 2.37 -14.88
N VAL A 28 10.48 2.86 -14.91
CA VAL A 28 9.53 2.60 -15.99
C VAL A 28 9.09 3.95 -16.54
N ASN A 29 9.42 4.22 -17.80
CA ASN A 29 9.09 5.48 -18.47
C ASN A 29 9.49 6.73 -17.66
N GLY A 30 10.71 6.72 -17.08
CA GLY A 30 11.23 7.81 -16.25
C GLY A 30 10.72 7.86 -14.81
N ARG A 31 9.72 7.08 -14.46
CA ARG A 31 9.20 6.96 -13.09
C ARG A 31 9.98 5.92 -12.31
N GLU A 32 10.46 6.33 -11.16
CA GLU A 32 11.12 5.42 -10.22
C GLU A 32 10.09 4.56 -9.49
N ILE A 33 10.40 3.28 -9.38
CA ILE A 33 9.63 2.30 -8.66
C ILE A 33 10.48 1.80 -7.51
N LEU A 34 9.99 1.99 -6.31
CA LEU A 34 10.65 1.62 -5.09
C LEU A 34 10.52 0.13 -4.83
N ARG A 35 11.46 -0.40 -4.08
CA ARG A 35 11.47 -1.80 -3.68
C ARG A 35 10.21 -2.17 -2.88
N SER A 36 9.79 -1.33 -1.95
CA SER A 36 8.59 -1.55 -1.14
C SER A 36 7.32 -1.66 -1.98
N GLU A 37 7.20 -0.85 -3.04
CA GLU A 37 6.06 -0.89 -3.97
C GLU A 37 6.00 -2.24 -4.70
N PHE A 38 7.14 -2.74 -5.16
CA PHE A 38 7.23 -4.04 -5.81
C PHE A 38 6.94 -5.19 -4.84
N GLU A 39 7.54 -5.19 -3.65
CA GLU A 39 7.34 -6.22 -2.62
C GLU A 39 5.87 -6.30 -2.18
N TYR A 40 5.23 -5.15 -2.01
CA TYR A 40 3.80 -5.08 -1.70
C TYR A 40 2.95 -5.71 -2.82
N ALA A 41 3.21 -5.34 -4.07
CA ALA A 41 2.49 -5.87 -5.23
C ALA A 41 2.71 -7.38 -5.40
N TYR A 42 3.95 -7.85 -5.23
CA TYR A 42 4.29 -9.26 -5.31
C TYR A 42 3.61 -10.08 -4.21
N ARG A 43 3.58 -9.60 -2.98
CA ARG A 43 2.88 -10.25 -1.85
C ARG A 43 1.40 -10.42 -2.16
N ARG A 44 0.75 -9.35 -2.62
CA ARG A 44 -0.67 -9.41 -3.00
C ARG A 44 -0.95 -10.35 -4.17
N TYR A 45 -0.04 -10.44 -5.13
CA TYR A 45 -0.11 -11.40 -6.21
C TYR A 45 0.00 -12.83 -5.66
N ALA A 46 0.98 -13.11 -4.82
CA ALA A 46 1.21 -14.44 -4.23
C ALA A 46 0.04 -14.92 -3.36
N GLU A 47 -0.67 -14.00 -2.69
CA GLU A 47 -1.86 -14.30 -1.89
C GLU A 47 -3.08 -14.68 -2.75
N ARG A 48 -3.20 -14.11 -3.95
CA ARG A 48 -4.39 -14.26 -4.80
C ARG A 48 -4.22 -15.27 -5.93
N SER A 49 -3.00 -15.57 -6.28
CA SER A 49 -2.69 -16.45 -7.41
C SER A 49 -2.42 -17.88 -6.95
N ASN A 50 -3.06 -18.83 -7.60
CA ASN A 50 -2.75 -20.25 -7.41
C ASN A 50 -1.41 -20.63 -8.06
N ALA A 51 -0.98 -19.92 -9.10
CA ALA A 51 0.31 -20.08 -9.76
C ALA A 51 1.30 -19.06 -9.18
N LYS A 52 2.23 -19.54 -8.38
CA LYS A 52 3.27 -18.70 -7.77
C LYS A 52 4.44 -18.52 -8.73
N LEU A 53 4.49 -17.37 -9.40
CA LEU A 53 5.69 -16.98 -10.13
C LEU A 53 6.80 -16.62 -9.15
N SER A 54 8.04 -16.85 -9.55
CA SER A 54 9.19 -16.32 -8.82
C SER A 54 9.20 -14.78 -8.87
N PRO A 55 9.87 -14.10 -7.93
CA PRO A 55 9.98 -12.64 -7.96
C PRO A 55 10.53 -12.10 -9.29
N LYS A 56 11.46 -12.82 -9.91
CA LYS A 56 12.08 -12.46 -11.19
C LYS A 56 11.06 -12.52 -12.34
N GLU A 57 10.26 -13.58 -12.42
CA GLU A 57 9.21 -13.72 -13.43
C GLU A 57 8.10 -12.69 -13.23
N TYR A 58 7.72 -12.46 -11.97
CA TYR A 58 6.72 -11.44 -11.64
C TYR A 58 7.20 -10.03 -11.99
N ALA A 59 8.50 -9.73 -11.88
CA ALA A 59 9.03 -8.42 -12.22
C ALA A 59 8.74 -7.99 -13.67
N ALA A 60 8.77 -8.93 -14.62
CA ALA A 60 8.41 -8.65 -16.01
C ALA A 60 6.92 -8.27 -16.16
N LEU A 61 6.02 -9.01 -15.52
CA LEU A 61 4.57 -8.69 -15.50
C LEU A 61 4.30 -7.36 -14.82
N PHE A 62 4.99 -7.10 -13.72
CA PHE A 62 4.86 -5.85 -12.98
C PHE A 62 5.30 -4.65 -13.83
N ALA A 63 6.45 -4.74 -14.50
CA ALA A 63 6.92 -3.69 -15.41
C ALA A 63 5.93 -3.44 -16.56
N GLN A 64 5.40 -4.51 -17.18
CA GLN A 64 4.38 -4.38 -18.21
C GLN A 64 3.11 -3.68 -17.69
N SER A 65 2.67 -4.02 -16.48
CA SER A 65 1.48 -3.38 -15.89
C SER A 65 1.71 -1.88 -15.65
N LYS A 66 2.91 -1.50 -15.22
CA LYS A 66 3.28 -0.09 -15.04
C LYS A 66 3.32 0.67 -16.35
N LEU A 67 3.88 0.08 -17.41
CA LEU A 67 3.87 0.66 -18.76
C LEU A 67 2.44 0.88 -19.28
N LYS A 68 1.53 -0.07 -19.07
CA LYS A 68 0.12 0.06 -19.44
C LYS A 68 -0.56 1.21 -18.68
N VAL A 69 -0.27 1.37 -17.39
CA VAL A 69 -0.80 2.47 -16.58
C VAL A 69 -0.29 3.81 -17.08
N GLU A 70 1.01 3.93 -17.40
CA GLU A 70 1.58 5.18 -17.93
C GLU A 70 1.01 5.50 -19.32
N ALA A 71 0.85 4.51 -20.20
CA ALA A 71 0.21 4.69 -21.49
C ALA A 71 -1.24 5.16 -21.36
N ALA A 72 -2.01 4.57 -20.43
CA ALA A 72 -3.39 4.96 -20.15
C ALA A 72 -3.49 6.40 -19.63
N ARG A 73 -2.56 6.82 -18.78
CA ARG A 73 -2.45 8.20 -18.29
C ARG A 73 -2.10 9.18 -19.42
N ALA A 74 -1.12 8.84 -20.24
CA ALA A 74 -0.75 9.64 -21.40
C ALA A 74 -1.92 9.81 -22.39
N ALA A 75 -2.79 8.82 -22.51
CA ALA A 75 -4.02 8.87 -23.30
C ALA A 75 -5.19 9.59 -22.57
N GLY A 76 -4.99 10.09 -21.35
CA GLY A 76 -6.02 10.80 -20.58
C GLY A 76 -7.19 9.92 -20.11
N LEU A 77 -7.03 8.60 -20.07
CA LEU A 77 -8.12 7.68 -19.67
C LEU A 77 -8.53 7.86 -18.23
N ASP A 78 -7.62 8.29 -17.35
CA ASP A 78 -7.85 8.56 -15.94
C ASP A 78 -8.71 9.81 -15.69
N THR A 79 -8.83 10.70 -16.69
CA THR A 79 -9.66 11.91 -16.63
C THR A 79 -11.07 11.70 -17.14
N THR A 80 -11.36 10.55 -17.75
CA THR A 80 -12.69 10.24 -18.29
C THR A 80 -13.76 10.15 -17.21
N THR A 81 -14.98 10.58 -17.53
CA THR A 81 -16.12 10.51 -16.61
C THR A 81 -16.42 9.08 -16.17
N VAL A 82 -16.25 8.12 -17.07
CA VAL A 82 -16.45 6.69 -16.78
C VAL A 82 -15.45 6.20 -15.73
N PHE A 83 -14.17 6.51 -15.92
CA PHE A 83 -13.12 6.14 -14.97
C PHE A 83 -13.38 6.76 -13.59
N ARG A 84 -13.67 8.07 -13.54
CA ARG A 84 -13.94 8.77 -12.27
C ARG A 84 -15.11 8.16 -11.50
N LYS A 85 -16.22 7.85 -12.19
CA LYS A 85 -17.38 7.20 -11.57
C LYS A 85 -17.03 5.80 -11.02
N GLN A 86 -16.30 5.00 -11.79
CA GLN A 86 -15.88 3.68 -11.34
C GLN A 86 -14.90 3.74 -10.17
N HIS A 87 -13.95 4.68 -10.22
CA HIS A 87 -12.98 4.89 -9.16
C HIS A 87 -13.67 5.32 -7.87
N GLU A 88 -14.60 6.27 -7.92
CA GLU A 88 -15.35 6.72 -6.75
C GLU A 88 -16.23 5.61 -6.17
N LYS A 89 -16.90 4.84 -7.01
CA LYS A 89 -17.66 3.66 -6.57
C LYS A 89 -16.76 2.67 -5.81
N ARG A 90 -15.60 2.33 -6.38
CA ARG A 90 -14.63 1.43 -5.74
C ARG A 90 -14.11 1.99 -4.41
N ARG A 91 -13.81 3.28 -4.38
CA ARG A 91 -13.37 3.95 -3.16
C ARG A 91 -14.43 3.85 -2.07
N THR A 92 -15.70 4.17 -2.40
CA THR A 92 -16.82 4.09 -1.46
C THR A 92 -17.02 2.67 -0.93
N GLU A 93 -16.98 1.66 -1.79
CA GLU A 93 -17.06 0.24 -1.40
C GLU A 93 -15.96 -0.16 -0.42
N LEU A 94 -14.72 0.26 -0.69
CA LEU A 94 -13.59 -0.03 0.20
C LEU A 94 -13.71 0.69 1.53
N VAL A 95 -14.02 1.99 1.53
CA VAL A 95 -14.16 2.79 2.74
C VAL A 95 -15.32 2.28 3.61
N ALA A 96 -16.45 1.90 3.01
CA ALA A 96 -17.60 1.37 3.72
C ALA A 96 -17.21 0.14 4.58
N SER A 97 -16.34 -0.73 4.09
CA SER A 97 -15.88 -1.90 4.83
C SER A 97 -15.07 -1.57 6.09
N TYR A 98 -14.42 -0.41 6.12
CA TYR A 98 -13.66 0.09 7.28
C TYR A 98 -14.52 0.89 8.26
N LEU A 99 -15.60 1.52 7.77
CA LEU A 99 -16.51 2.30 8.60
C LEU A 99 -17.55 1.45 9.33
N ILE A 100 -17.74 0.21 8.90
CA ILE A 100 -18.67 -0.71 9.56
C ILE A 100 -18.00 -1.29 10.79
N ASP A 101 -18.43 -0.85 11.96
CA ASP A 101 -18.06 -1.48 13.22
C ASP A 101 -18.76 -2.84 13.34
N LYS A 102 -17.98 -3.92 13.28
CA LYS A 102 -18.47 -5.30 13.35
C LYS A 102 -19.16 -5.60 14.68
N GLN A 103 -18.78 -4.93 15.77
CA GLN A 103 -19.40 -5.11 17.08
C GLN A 103 -20.79 -4.48 17.11
N VAL A 104 -20.92 -3.26 16.58
CA VAL A 104 -22.21 -2.57 16.48
C VAL A 104 -23.14 -3.33 15.55
N MET A 105 -22.66 -3.79 14.39
CA MET A 105 -23.45 -4.63 13.47
C MET A 105 -23.94 -5.92 14.14
N GLY A 106 -23.08 -6.59 14.88
CA GLY A 106 -23.42 -7.82 15.60
C GLY A 106 -24.46 -7.59 16.69
N SER A 107 -24.39 -6.48 17.43
CA SER A 107 -25.36 -6.12 18.46
C SER A 107 -26.71 -5.75 17.86
N CYS A 108 -26.73 -4.94 16.78
CA CYS A 108 -27.95 -4.60 16.05
C CYS A 108 -28.64 -5.82 15.45
N ALA A 109 -27.88 -6.73 14.83
CA ALA A 109 -28.43 -7.97 14.29
C ALA A 109 -29.09 -8.83 15.38
N ARG A 110 -28.46 -8.93 16.55
CA ARG A 110 -28.99 -9.70 17.69
C ARG A 110 -30.29 -9.12 18.22
N VAL A 111 -30.34 -7.79 18.35
CA VAL A 111 -31.58 -7.09 18.80
C VAL A 111 -32.72 -7.27 17.80
N LEU A 112 -32.45 -7.19 16.50
CA LEU A 112 -33.47 -7.44 15.46
C LEU A 112 -33.94 -8.88 15.49
N TYR A 113 -33.05 -9.85 15.67
CA TYR A 113 -33.44 -11.26 15.76
C TYR A 113 -34.33 -11.54 16.96
N GLN A 114 -34.08 -10.91 18.11
CA GLN A 114 -34.94 -11.04 19.30
C GLN A 114 -36.31 -10.37 19.17
N LYS A 115 -36.43 -9.38 18.29
CA LYS A 115 -37.73 -8.72 18.04
C LYS A 115 -38.59 -9.44 17.01
N MET A 116 -38.03 -10.31 16.21
CA MET A 116 -38.74 -11.05 15.16
C MET A 116 -39.18 -12.46 15.57
N GLY A 117 -38.72 -12.98 16.72
CA GLY A 117 -39.16 -14.23 17.35
C GLY A 117 -40.06 -13.98 18.50
#